data_4239d0dec1e61d3db93b065080d3e070
#
_entry.id   4239d0dec1e61d3db93b065080d3e070
#
_cell.length_a   1.000
_cell.length_b   1.000
_cell.length_c   1.000
_cell.angle_alpha   90.00
_cell.angle_beta   90.00
_cell.angle_gamma   90.00
#
_symmetry.space_group_name_H-M   'P 1'
#
loop_
_entity.id
_entity.type
_entity.pdbx_description
1 polymer ?
#
loop_
_entity_poly.entity_id
_entity_poly.type
_entity_poly.pdbx_seq_one_letter_code
_entity_poly.pdbx_strand_id
1 'polypeptide(L)'
;MGDYARRGCDSHLRPGQGWPAPPEALRDRAGHPVRRFAGYARLVPRSQDWLTEESRLVQWTERAVDDATVQGLEAAGFSPLLARLLALRGVSAQTAADWFAPSLRQLADPEEWPVVGRIADVILAFVRRGGPIVVFGDYDCDGVSATAILVKAIRALPGADVRAFLPERLAEGYGMQEASVARMRRENPDVALVVTVDNGIVSAGQVARLKAEGVTVIVTDHHLPGPVLPDCLVADPVADVPDALCPACFRGLCGAGVAFLVAHAVIARAKAQGLVDTSKSYAGEALVLAGLATVADVMPLTGQNRILVAEALRVFRRCAPIGLCELYDRASRRGVEHMTARDFGFIIGPRINAAGRLGSGMDALKLVLCSDREKVRMQAREIDGRNQERKSTEQRMTDDALKKIVAGAAAQVVDLPDGHPGVAGIVAARVLESLEEQAVPVCVVVNGRGSARAPEGYNLRDALAECASLLDHFGGHAAAGGFSLPPGNTGAFRVAFAAACARQNKTGSAGVAVSFDAHVDGADLTLELAADIARMAPFGEGNPEPLFAARNLFLREVRPLGLEGRHLALTFRGDGFPRAVWWGHGDQVETLRANAAKPHEALFTVETSTYGGAHVELRIVALRLLQEV
;
A
#
# COMPACT_ATOMS: atom_id res chain seq x y z
N MET A 1 -3.95 37.97 8.01
CA MET A 1 -2.54 37.67 7.97
C MET A 1 -2.11 37.79 6.51
N GLY A 2 -1.74 39.00 6.17
CA GLY A 2 -1.21 39.37 4.86
C GLY A 2 0.28 39.13 4.77
N ASP A 3 0.80 39.23 3.54
CA ASP A 3 2.18 39.23 3.12
C ASP A 3 2.91 37.90 2.98
N TYR A 4 2.52 37.15 1.93
CA TYR A 4 3.45 36.32 1.17
C TYR A 4 3.00 36.22 -0.31
N ALA A 5 2.85 37.36 -0.94
CA ALA A 5 2.71 37.45 -2.39
C ALA A 5 3.36 38.75 -2.86
N ARG A 6 4.64 38.69 -3.28
CA ARG A 6 5.29 39.55 -4.26
C ARG A 6 6.80 39.49 -4.07
N ARG A 7 7.44 38.52 -4.71
CA ARG A 7 8.74 38.69 -5.37
C ARG A 7 8.75 37.75 -6.56
N GLY A 8 8.69 38.33 -7.74
CA GLY A 8 8.80 37.65 -9.01
C GLY A 8 10.21 37.07 -9.19
N CYS A 9 10.24 35.88 -9.73
CA CYS A 9 11.38 35.35 -10.44
C CYS A 9 10.84 34.80 -11.76
N ASP A 10 11.05 35.58 -12.82
CA ASP A 10 10.87 35.14 -14.20
C ASP A 10 11.82 33.97 -14.45
N SER A 11 11.27 32.78 -14.64
CA SER A 11 11.98 31.70 -15.30
C SER A 11 11.02 31.05 -16.28
N HIS A 12 11.27 31.27 -17.55
CA HIS A 12 10.60 30.65 -18.68
C HIS A 12 10.78 29.12 -18.63
N LEU A 13 9.81 28.38 -18.14
CA LEU A 13 9.66 26.97 -18.39
C LEU A 13 8.43 26.77 -19.27
N ARG A 14 8.65 26.18 -20.44
CA ARG A 14 7.60 25.86 -21.42
C ARG A 14 6.71 24.76 -20.84
N PRO A 15 5.38 24.83 -20.96
CA PRO A 15 4.49 23.70 -20.66
C PRO A 15 4.72 22.63 -21.72
N GLY A 16 4.95 21.38 -21.29
CA GLY A 16 4.98 20.24 -22.22
C GLY A 16 6.10 19.22 -22.07
N GLN A 17 6.83 19.16 -20.96
CA GLN A 17 7.71 18.02 -20.68
C GLN A 17 7.07 17.14 -19.60
N GLY A 18 6.33 16.11 -20.07
CA GLY A 18 5.78 15.07 -19.21
C GLY A 18 6.89 14.27 -18.51
N TRP A 19 6.61 13.84 -17.31
CA TRP A 19 7.43 12.87 -16.57
C TRP A 19 7.66 11.61 -17.40
N PRO A 20 8.86 11.02 -17.38
CA PRO A 20 9.10 9.77 -18.07
C PRO A 20 8.18 8.68 -17.49
N ALA A 21 7.63 7.86 -18.38
CA ALA A 21 6.88 6.67 -17.98
C ALA A 21 7.77 5.79 -17.07
N PRO A 22 7.18 5.07 -16.09
CA PRO A 22 7.95 4.15 -15.27
C PRO A 22 8.70 3.15 -16.16
N PRO A 23 9.93 2.74 -15.79
CA PRO A 23 10.74 1.85 -16.61
C PRO A 23 10.00 0.55 -16.92
N GLU A 24 10.14 0.05 -18.14
CA GLU A 24 9.46 -1.17 -18.65
C GLU A 24 9.67 -2.42 -17.78
N ALA A 25 10.72 -2.44 -16.96
CA ALA A 25 11.02 -3.52 -16.02
C ALA A 25 9.99 -3.70 -14.89
N LEU A 26 9.00 -2.79 -14.75
CA LEU A 26 7.93 -2.86 -13.74
C LEU A 26 6.59 -3.31 -14.33
N ARG A 27 6.58 -3.78 -15.57
CA ARG A 27 5.34 -4.25 -16.23
C ARG A 27 5.39 -5.76 -16.43
N ASP A 28 4.25 -6.42 -16.26
CA ASP A 28 4.09 -7.79 -16.72
C ASP A 28 4.02 -7.82 -18.28
N ARG A 29 4.01 -9.03 -18.87
CA ARG A 29 3.91 -9.19 -20.33
C ARG A 29 2.64 -8.60 -20.96
N ALA A 30 1.67 -8.19 -20.15
CA ALA A 30 0.43 -7.52 -20.55
C ALA A 30 0.47 -6.00 -20.33
N GLY A 31 1.61 -5.42 -19.86
CA GLY A 31 1.77 -3.98 -19.66
C GLY A 31 1.23 -3.44 -18.34
N HIS A 32 0.80 -4.32 -17.41
CA HIS A 32 0.27 -3.91 -16.12
C HIS A 32 1.38 -3.72 -15.07
N PRO A 33 1.25 -2.76 -14.13
CA PRO A 33 2.19 -2.61 -13.03
C PRO A 33 2.14 -3.86 -12.14
N VAL A 34 3.28 -4.55 -12.02
CA VAL A 34 3.42 -5.69 -11.10
C VAL A 34 3.33 -5.15 -9.68
N ARG A 35 2.27 -5.48 -8.95
CA ARG A 35 2.13 -5.14 -7.52
C ARG A 35 3.14 -5.95 -6.71
N ARG A 36 4.35 -5.42 -6.54
CA ARG A 36 5.34 -5.94 -5.58
C ARG A 36 4.99 -5.40 -4.21
N PHE A 37 4.59 -6.29 -3.32
CA PHE A 37 4.27 -5.94 -1.93
C PHE A 37 5.46 -5.33 -1.19
N ALA A 38 5.18 -4.27 -0.44
CA ALA A 38 6.13 -3.42 0.25
C ALA A 38 7.09 -4.12 1.23
N GLY A 39 8.36 -3.81 1.08
CA GLY A 39 9.41 -3.96 2.08
C GLY A 39 10.24 -5.22 1.93
N TYR A 40 11.56 -5.07 2.01
CA TYR A 40 12.57 -6.13 2.04
C TYR A 40 12.29 -7.26 3.04
N ALA A 41 11.45 -7.03 4.05
CA ALA A 41 10.97 -8.07 4.96
C ALA A 41 10.20 -9.21 4.27
N ARG A 42 9.83 -9.05 2.97
CA ARG A 42 9.20 -10.09 2.16
C ARG A 42 10.10 -10.69 1.09
N LEU A 43 11.22 -10.02 0.77
CA LEU A 43 12.22 -10.53 -0.18
C LEU A 43 13.21 -11.52 0.48
N VAL A 44 13.22 -11.53 1.82
CA VAL A 44 14.14 -12.35 2.60
C VAL A 44 13.30 -13.19 3.56
N PRO A 45 13.29 -14.52 3.45
CA PRO A 45 12.56 -15.41 4.34
C PRO A 45 12.90 -15.14 5.81
N ARG A 46 11.87 -15.02 6.66
CA ARG A 46 12.04 -14.65 8.08
C ARG A 46 12.52 -15.80 8.96
N SER A 47 12.34 -17.03 8.50
CA SER A 47 12.61 -18.26 9.25
C SER A 47 13.81 -19.01 8.69
N GLN A 48 14.44 -18.54 7.60
CA GLN A 48 15.65 -19.18 7.09
C GLN A 48 16.79 -19.03 8.09
N ASP A 49 17.36 -20.16 8.45
CA ASP A 49 18.66 -20.23 9.08
C ASP A 49 19.70 -19.86 8.02
N TRP A 50 20.00 -18.57 7.87
CA TRP A 50 20.94 -17.99 6.91
C TRP A 50 22.35 -18.56 7.01
N LEU A 51 22.58 -19.41 8.01
CA LEU A 51 23.85 -20.09 8.25
C LEU A 51 23.83 -21.55 7.78
N THR A 52 22.72 -22.05 7.22
CA THR A 52 22.61 -23.42 6.67
C THR A 52 23.14 -23.52 5.24
N GLU A 53 23.32 -24.75 4.77
CA GLU A 53 23.72 -25.01 3.37
C GLU A 53 22.65 -24.60 2.37
N GLU A 54 21.36 -24.64 2.73
CA GLU A 54 20.24 -24.26 1.87
C GLU A 54 20.20 -22.74 1.61
N SER A 55 20.57 -21.92 2.60
CA SER A 55 20.67 -20.45 2.42
C SER A 55 21.75 -20.05 1.41
N ARG A 56 22.69 -20.95 1.10
CA ARG A 56 23.75 -20.77 0.10
C ARG A 56 23.22 -20.79 -1.33
N LEU A 57 22.01 -21.34 -1.57
CA LEU A 57 21.39 -21.40 -2.89
C LEU A 57 20.72 -20.09 -3.30
N VAL A 58 20.44 -19.18 -2.36
CA VAL A 58 19.87 -17.88 -2.66
C VAL A 58 20.92 -16.97 -3.30
N GLN A 59 20.71 -16.63 -4.55
CA GLN A 59 21.61 -15.69 -5.25
C GLN A 59 21.34 -14.24 -4.82
N TRP A 60 22.40 -13.56 -4.38
CA TRP A 60 22.35 -12.10 -4.15
C TRP A 60 22.96 -11.40 -5.36
N THR A 61 22.16 -10.56 -6.01
CA THR A 61 22.53 -9.93 -7.28
C THR A 61 22.45 -8.41 -7.13
N GLU A 62 23.51 -7.74 -7.49
CA GLU A 62 23.52 -6.28 -7.57
C GLU A 62 22.64 -5.81 -8.74
N ARG A 63 21.80 -4.81 -8.49
CA ARG A 63 20.89 -4.25 -9.49
C ARG A 63 21.68 -3.51 -10.56
N ALA A 64 21.41 -3.84 -11.82
CA ALA A 64 21.98 -3.09 -12.94
C ALA A 64 21.45 -1.66 -12.96
N VAL A 65 22.28 -0.72 -13.34
CA VAL A 65 21.97 0.70 -13.44
C VAL A 65 22.45 1.24 -14.79
N ASP A 66 21.84 2.31 -15.27
CA ASP A 66 22.30 3.01 -16.46
C ASP A 66 23.48 3.94 -16.12
N ASP A 67 24.66 3.58 -16.59
CA ASP A 67 25.90 4.31 -16.32
C ASP A 67 25.86 5.78 -16.80
N ALA A 68 25.15 6.06 -17.90
CA ALA A 68 25.04 7.44 -18.40
C ALA A 68 24.23 8.32 -17.43
N THR A 69 23.18 7.78 -16.84
CA THR A 69 22.39 8.46 -15.80
C THR A 69 23.23 8.71 -14.55
N VAL A 70 24.01 7.71 -14.12
CA VAL A 70 24.93 7.85 -12.96
C VAL A 70 25.94 8.96 -13.19
N GLN A 71 26.65 8.93 -14.33
CA GLN A 71 27.63 9.96 -14.69
C GLN A 71 27.01 11.37 -14.76
N GLY A 72 25.77 11.48 -15.29
CA GLY A 72 25.04 12.75 -15.31
C GLY A 72 24.75 13.29 -13.92
N LEU A 73 24.40 12.42 -12.96
CA LEU A 73 24.17 12.78 -11.56
C LEU A 73 25.48 13.14 -10.84
N GLU A 74 26.57 12.42 -11.08
CA GLU A 74 27.89 12.76 -10.54
C GLU A 74 28.37 14.13 -11.04
N ALA A 75 28.19 14.41 -12.32
CA ALA A 75 28.49 15.71 -12.91
C ALA A 75 27.62 16.84 -12.30
N ALA A 76 26.43 16.53 -11.81
CA ALA A 76 25.56 17.45 -11.05
C ALA A 76 25.95 17.58 -9.57
N GLY A 77 27.02 16.90 -9.10
CA GLY A 77 27.60 17.06 -7.77
C GLY A 77 27.11 16.03 -6.73
N PHE A 78 26.41 14.98 -7.14
CA PHE A 78 26.06 13.87 -6.23
C PHE A 78 27.24 12.92 -6.04
N SER A 79 27.38 12.35 -4.84
CA SER A 79 28.39 11.31 -4.61
C SER A 79 28.11 10.07 -5.47
N PRO A 80 29.13 9.27 -5.86
CA PRO A 80 28.93 8.11 -6.75
C PRO A 80 27.85 7.14 -6.24
N LEU A 81 27.86 6.87 -4.93
CA LEU A 81 26.88 5.97 -4.32
C LEU A 81 25.45 6.56 -4.38
N LEU A 82 25.31 7.84 -4.04
CA LEU A 82 24.00 8.51 -4.11
C LEU A 82 23.50 8.64 -5.56
N ALA A 83 24.38 8.93 -6.51
CA ALA A 83 24.07 8.96 -7.94
C ALA A 83 23.53 7.62 -8.42
N ARG A 84 24.17 6.50 -8.02
CA ARG A 84 23.69 5.14 -8.30
C ARG A 84 22.29 4.89 -7.70
N LEU A 85 22.08 5.23 -6.42
CA LEU A 85 20.79 5.05 -5.76
C LEU A 85 19.66 5.84 -6.42
N LEU A 86 19.94 7.05 -6.88
CA LEU A 86 18.99 7.89 -7.61
C LEU A 86 18.68 7.32 -9.00
N ALA A 87 19.71 6.92 -9.75
CA ALA A 87 19.55 6.33 -11.07
C ALA A 87 18.70 5.02 -11.03
N LEU A 88 18.91 4.15 -10.02
CA LEU A 88 18.09 2.96 -9.78
C LEU A 88 16.59 3.27 -9.53
N ARG A 89 16.26 4.51 -9.19
CA ARG A 89 14.89 5.02 -8.98
C ARG A 89 14.36 5.83 -10.15
N GLY A 90 15.10 5.84 -11.27
CA GLY A 90 14.74 6.60 -12.47
C GLY A 90 14.87 8.11 -12.32
N VAL A 91 15.67 8.57 -11.35
CA VAL A 91 15.94 10.00 -11.12
C VAL A 91 17.15 10.41 -11.97
N SER A 92 17.03 11.50 -12.71
CA SER A 92 18.10 12.10 -13.50
C SER A 92 18.60 13.40 -12.85
N ALA A 93 19.71 13.92 -13.35
CA ALA A 93 20.25 15.22 -12.89
C ALA A 93 19.22 16.36 -13.00
N GLN A 94 18.37 16.33 -14.03
CA GLN A 94 17.33 17.33 -14.27
C GLN A 94 16.17 17.24 -13.27
N THR A 95 15.85 16.03 -12.78
CA THR A 95 14.71 15.80 -11.90
C THR A 95 15.08 15.67 -10.42
N ALA A 96 16.37 15.57 -10.10
CA ALA A 96 16.85 15.31 -8.74
C ALA A 96 16.43 16.38 -7.73
N ALA A 97 16.51 17.67 -8.10
CA ALA A 97 16.15 18.77 -7.20
C ALA A 97 14.67 18.68 -6.77
N ASP A 98 13.77 18.51 -7.74
CA ASP A 98 12.34 18.36 -7.49
C ASP A 98 12.01 17.06 -6.73
N TRP A 99 12.74 15.99 -7.03
CA TRP A 99 12.57 14.71 -6.39
C TRP A 99 12.92 14.73 -4.89
N PHE A 100 13.97 15.47 -4.50
CA PHE A 100 14.36 15.67 -3.10
C PHE A 100 13.51 16.69 -2.35
N ALA A 101 12.83 17.57 -3.07
CA ALA A 101 11.98 18.62 -2.49
C ALA A 101 10.54 18.52 -3.01
N PRO A 102 9.83 17.39 -2.76
CA PRO A 102 8.45 17.25 -3.20
C PRO A 102 7.59 18.38 -2.62
N SER A 103 6.74 18.97 -3.47
CA SER A 103 5.92 20.12 -3.12
C SER A 103 4.55 20.04 -3.81
N LEU A 104 3.50 20.52 -3.15
CA LEU A 104 2.15 20.63 -3.74
C LEU A 104 2.11 21.44 -5.04
N ARG A 105 3.11 22.30 -5.30
CA ARG A 105 3.22 23.06 -6.55
C ARG A 105 3.56 22.19 -7.76
N GLN A 106 4.07 20.99 -7.52
CA GLN A 106 4.41 20.00 -8.55
C GLN A 106 3.25 19.04 -8.84
N LEU A 107 2.14 19.13 -8.09
CA LEU A 107 0.96 18.37 -8.42
C LEU A 107 0.39 18.89 -9.75
N ALA A 108 0.04 17.95 -10.62
CA ALA A 108 -0.64 18.25 -11.86
C ALA A 108 -2.04 18.83 -11.57
N ASP A 109 -2.49 19.74 -12.44
CA ASP A 109 -3.84 20.30 -12.30
C ASP A 109 -4.88 19.21 -12.57
N PRO A 110 -5.86 19.00 -11.67
CA PRO A 110 -6.96 18.06 -11.92
C PRO A 110 -7.71 18.30 -13.23
N GLU A 111 -7.72 19.53 -13.74
CA GLU A 111 -8.35 19.88 -15.03
C GLU A 111 -7.58 19.28 -16.25
N GLU A 112 -6.33 18.83 -16.07
CA GLU A 112 -5.61 18.05 -17.10
C GLU A 112 -6.30 16.72 -17.40
N TRP A 113 -7.17 16.24 -16.49
CA TRP A 113 -8.05 15.10 -16.71
C TRP A 113 -9.50 15.57 -16.89
N PRO A 114 -9.97 15.78 -18.12
CA PRO A 114 -11.23 16.48 -18.39
C PRO A 114 -12.48 15.85 -17.74
N VAL A 115 -12.46 14.53 -17.49
CA VAL A 115 -13.58 13.86 -16.82
C VAL A 115 -13.73 14.33 -15.37
N VAL A 116 -12.65 14.65 -14.68
CA VAL A 116 -12.66 15.17 -13.30
C VAL A 116 -13.42 16.49 -13.24
N GLY A 117 -13.15 17.39 -14.19
CA GLY A 117 -13.89 18.64 -14.32
C GLY A 117 -15.38 18.41 -14.60
N ARG A 118 -15.73 17.50 -15.53
CA ARG A 118 -17.15 17.16 -15.81
C ARG A 118 -17.86 16.60 -14.58
N ILE A 119 -17.19 15.73 -13.81
CA ILE A 119 -17.72 15.20 -12.54
C ILE A 119 -17.98 16.32 -11.55
N ALA A 120 -17.06 17.27 -11.39
CA ALA A 120 -17.22 18.41 -10.52
C ALA A 120 -18.45 19.27 -10.90
N ASP A 121 -18.66 19.52 -12.21
CA ASP A 121 -19.83 20.25 -12.70
C ASP A 121 -21.14 19.55 -12.37
N VAL A 122 -21.22 18.23 -12.54
CA VAL A 122 -22.40 17.44 -12.20
C VAL A 122 -22.68 17.54 -10.69
N ILE A 123 -21.68 17.33 -9.82
CA ILE A 123 -21.83 17.44 -8.36
C ILE A 123 -22.38 18.84 -7.99
N LEU A 124 -21.77 19.90 -8.51
CA LEU A 124 -22.21 21.29 -8.25
C LEU A 124 -23.63 21.55 -8.76
N ALA A 125 -24.02 20.96 -9.88
CA ALA A 125 -25.38 21.09 -10.40
C ALA A 125 -26.40 20.39 -9.50
N PHE A 126 -26.09 19.23 -8.90
CA PHE A 126 -26.97 18.56 -7.94
C PHE A 126 -27.06 19.32 -6.62
N VAL A 127 -25.97 19.85 -6.09
CA VAL A 127 -26.00 20.72 -4.89
C VAL A 127 -26.88 21.92 -5.11
N ARG A 128 -26.74 22.63 -6.25
CA ARG A 128 -27.58 23.81 -6.56
C ARG A 128 -29.08 23.51 -6.68
N ARG A 129 -29.46 22.32 -7.08
CA ARG A 129 -30.84 21.86 -7.20
C ARG A 129 -31.40 21.31 -5.88
N GLY A 130 -30.57 21.19 -4.86
CA GLY A 130 -30.95 20.56 -3.58
C GLY A 130 -31.14 19.03 -3.71
N GLY A 131 -30.54 18.39 -4.72
CA GLY A 131 -30.67 16.96 -4.93
C GLY A 131 -29.79 16.18 -3.94
N PRO A 132 -30.35 15.19 -3.19
CA PRO A 132 -29.58 14.38 -2.25
C PRO A 132 -28.51 13.56 -2.96
N ILE A 133 -27.29 13.60 -2.43
CA ILE A 133 -26.10 12.92 -2.97
C ILE A 133 -25.68 11.82 -2.01
N VAL A 134 -25.45 10.61 -2.51
CA VAL A 134 -24.80 9.54 -1.75
C VAL A 134 -23.40 9.30 -2.31
N VAL A 135 -22.40 9.41 -1.44
CA VAL A 135 -21.03 8.93 -1.71
C VAL A 135 -20.95 7.48 -1.27
N PHE A 136 -20.84 6.59 -2.25
CA PHE A 136 -20.79 5.14 -2.06
C PHE A 136 -19.34 4.68 -2.11
N GLY A 137 -18.73 4.43 -0.94
CA GLY A 137 -17.34 4.01 -0.82
C GLY A 137 -17.13 2.53 -0.63
N ASP A 138 -15.90 2.16 -0.21
CA ASP A 138 -15.57 0.83 0.28
C ASP A 138 -15.17 0.85 1.76
N TYR A 139 -15.09 -0.31 2.38
CA TYR A 139 -14.92 -0.52 3.83
C TYR A 139 -13.46 -0.49 4.30
N ASP A 140 -12.48 -0.43 3.41
CA ASP A 140 -11.06 -0.41 3.77
C ASP A 140 -10.49 1.01 3.93
N CYS A 141 -9.18 1.11 4.12
CA CYS A 141 -8.54 2.39 4.39
C CYS A 141 -8.63 3.35 3.19
N ASP A 142 -8.57 2.83 1.96
CA ASP A 142 -8.69 3.65 0.76
C ASP A 142 -10.13 4.12 0.58
N GLY A 143 -11.11 3.22 0.58
CA GLY A 143 -12.53 3.56 0.45
C GLY A 143 -13.04 4.47 1.56
N VAL A 144 -12.66 4.25 2.82
CA VAL A 144 -12.99 5.14 3.96
C VAL A 144 -12.39 6.52 3.74
N SER A 145 -11.12 6.62 3.32
CA SER A 145 -10.44 7.90 3.07
C SER A 145 -11.05 8.63 1.89
N ALA A 146 -11.29 7.94 0.77
CA ALA A 146 -11.94 8.47 -0.42
C ALA A 146 -13.32 9.03 -0.11
N THR A 147 -14.14 8.27 0.65
CA THR A 147 -15.47 8.69 1.09
C THR A 147 -15.38 9.94 1.97
N ALA A 148 -14.47 9.96 2.95
CA ALA A 148 -14.29 11.12 3.83
C ALA A 148 -13.87 12.37 3.06
N ILE A 149 -12.95 12.24 2.09
CA ILE A 149 -12.51 13.33 1.22
C ILE A 149 -13.68 13.94 0.49
N LEU A 150 -14.44 13.14 -0.25
CA LEU A 150 -15.51 13.66 -1.09
C LEU A 150 -16.71 14.18 -0.29
N VAL A 151 -17.10 13.48 0.78
CA VAL A 151 -18.18 13.92 1.69
C VAL A 151 -17.85 15.27 2.33
N LYS A 152 -16.61 15.48 2.80
CA LYS A 152 -16.20 16.76 3.38
C LYS A 152 -16.18 17.88 2.35
N ALA A 153 -15.73 17.60 1.12
CA ALA A 153 -15.73 18.58 0.04
C ALA A 153 -17.15 19.04 -0.29
N ILE A 154 -18.07 18.09 -0.46
CA ILE A 154 -19.47 18.42 -0.79
C ILE A 154 -20.15 19.11 0.37
N ARG A 155 -19.94 18.68 1.63
CA ARG A 155 -20.50 19.35 2.83
C ARG A 155 -20.02 20.79 3.04
N ALA A 156 -18.90 21.16 2.44
CA ALA A 156 -18.43 22.55 2.47
C ALA A 156 -19.28 23.48 1.59
N LEU A 157 -20.08 22.93 0.68
CA LEU A 157 -20.93 23.70 -0.23
C LEU A 157 -22.24 24.08 0.46
N PRO A 158 -22.74 25.34 0.31
CA PRO A 158 -24.00 25.77 0.88
C PRO A 158 -25.18 24.95 0.36
N GLY A 159 -26.03 24.48 1.28
CA GLY A 159 -27.25 23.74 0.94
C GLY A 159 -27.02 22.29 0.46
N ALA A 160 -25.80 21.76 0.53
CA ALA A 160 -25.50 20.38 0.12
C ALA A 160 -26.14 19.36 1.08
N ASP A 161 -26.96 18.45 0.55
CA ASP A 161 -27.38 17.21 1.22
C ASP A 161 -26.50 16.07 0.70
N VAL A 162 -25.50 15.70 1.49
CA VAL A 162 -24.59 14.59 1.16
C VAL A 162 -24.50 13.59 2.28
N ARG A 163 -24.69 12.33 1.93
CA ARG A 163 -24.70 11.17 2.83
C ARG A 163 -23.62 10.20 2.39
N ALA A 164 -22.99 9.54 3.37
CA ALA A 164 -21.99 8.49 3.13
C ALA A 164 -22.63 7.11 3.24
N PHE A 165 -22.22 6.19 2.39
CA PHE A 165 -22.60 4.80 2.45
C PHE A 165 -21.39 3.90 2.18
N LEU A 166 -21.19 2.87 3.02
CA LEU A 166 -20.18 1.84 2.83
C LEU A 166 -20.84 0.46 2.88
N PRO A 167 -20.45 -0.50 2.02
CA PRO A 167 -20.95 -1.86 2.07
C PRO A 167 -20.43 -2.60 3.31
N GLU A 168 -21.17 -3.61 3.75
CA GLU A 168 -20.75 -4.50 4.83
C GLU A 168 -19.99 -5.70 4.25
N ARG A 169 -18.68 -5.74 4.48
CA ARG A 169 -17.76 -6.74 3.91
C ARG A 169 -18.25 -8.17 4.00
N LEU A 170 -18.76 -8.57 5.17
CA LEU A 170 -19.17 -9.97 5.41
C LEU A 170 -20.59 -10.28 4.92
N ALA A 171 -21.49 -9.29 4.92
CA ALA A 171 -22.86 -9.51 4.50
C ALA A 171 -23.10 -9.24 3.01
N GLU A 172 -22.41 -8.22 2.46
CA GLU A 172 -22.69 -7.69 1.13
C GLU A 172 -21.54 -7.85 0.14
N GLY A 173 -20.32 -8.10 0.63
CA GLY A 173 -19.12 -8.22 -0.23
C GLY A 173 -18.47 -6.89 -0.53
N TYR A 174 -17.72 -6.84 -1.64
CA TYR A 174 -16.97 -5.66 -2.09
C TYR A 174 -17.80 -4.83 -3.08
N GLY A 175 -17.82 -3.52 -2.87
CA GLY A 175 -18.34 -2.53 -3.83
C GLY A 175 -19.86 -2.59 -4.03
N MET A 176 -20.30 -2.18 -5.21
CA MET A 176 -21.71 -2.13 -5.61
C MET A 176 -22.23 -3.53 -5.95
N GLN A 177 -22.60 -4.31 -4.93
CA GLN A 177 -23.33 -5.57 -5.11
C GLN A 177 -24.84 -5.34 -5.04
N GLU A 178 -25.63 -6.30 -5.50
CA GLU A 178 -27.10 -6.22 -5.45
C GLU A 178 -27.63 -5.91 -4.04
N ALA A 179 -27.09 -6.60 -3.02
CA ALA A 179 -27.46 -6.41 -1.62
C ALA A 179 -27.12 -5.03 -1.07
N SER A 180 -25.90 -4.53 -1.37
CA SER A 180 -25.44 -3.22 -0.91
C SER A 180 -26.21 -2.08 -1.59
N VAL A 181 -26.51 -2.20 -2.90
CA VAL A 181 -27.35 -1.22 -3.61
C VAL A 181 -28.77 -1.20 -3.07
N ALA A 182 -29.36 -2.39 -2.81
CA ALA A 182 -30.69 -2.48 -2.25
C ALA A 182 -30.77 -1.86 -0.83
N ARG A 183 -29.74 -2.05 0.02
CA ARG A 183 -29.66 -1.40 1.34
C ARG A 183 -29.48 0.13 1.20
N MET A 184 -28.58 0.57 0.34
CA MET A 184 -28.36 1.99 0.07
C MET A 184 -29.66 2.67 -0.34
N ARG A 185 -30.44 2.06 -1.26
CA ARG A 185 -31.74 2.60 -1.70
C ARG A 185 -32.78 2.64 -0.58
N ARG A 186 -32.85 1.63 0.31
CA ARG A 186 -33.75 1.66 1.47
C ARG A 186 -33.39 2.76 2.46
N GLU A 187 -32.10 2.97 2.72
CA GLU A 187 -31.61 3.99 3.64
C GLU A 187 -31.71 5.41 3.05
N ASN A 188 -31.68 5.53 1.71
CA ASN A 188 -31.71 6.79 0.97
C ASN A 188 -32.73 6.70 -0.19
N PRO A 189 -34.06 6.65 0.10
CA PRO A 189 -35.07 6.47 -0.94
C PRO A 189 -35.17 7.66 -1.90
N ASP A 190 -34.74 8.82 -1.47
CA ASP A 190 -34.78 10.11 -2.17
C ASP A 190 -33.49 10.45 -2.93
N VAL A 191 -32.46 9.54 -2.92
CA VAL A 191 -31.18 9.81 -3.55
C VAL A 191 -31.33 10.15 -5.03
N ALA A 192 -30.72 11.24 -5.45
CA ALA A 192 -30.76 11.74 -6.82
C ALA A 192 -29.43 11.53 -7.57
N LEU A 193 -28.30 11.51 -6.83
CA LEU A 193 -26.96 11.26 -7.37
C LEU A 193 -26.23 10.28 -6.47
N VAL A 194 -25.66 9.23 -7.07
CA VAL A 194 -24.69 8.35 -6.43
C VAL A 194 -23.31 8.60 -7.05
N VAL A 195 -22.33 8.89 -6.22
CA VAL A 195 -20.92 8.96 -6.62
C VAL A 195 -20.18 7.83 -5.93
N THR A 196 -19.70 6.86 -6.70
CA THR A 196 -18.84 5.81 -6.13
C THR A 196 -17.44 6.34 -5.92
N VAL A 197 -16.75 5.85 -4.90
CA VAL A 197 -15.33 6.10 -4.66
C VAL A 197 -14.66 4.79 -4.29
N ASP A 198 -13.53 4.47 -4.94
CA ASP A 198 -12.77 3.24 -4.72
C ASP A 198 -13.56 1.96 -5.04
N ASN A 199 -14.56 2.06 -5.88
CA ASN A 199 -15.33 0.94 -6.41
C ASN A 199 -16.22 1.37 -7.57
N GLY A 200 -16.83 0.40 -8.26
CA GLY A 200 -17.88 0.65 -9.24
C GLY A 200 -17.51 0.36 -10.68
N ILE A 201 -16.22 0.29 -11.03
CA ILE A 201 -15.78 0.06 -12.42
C ILE A 201 -16.26 -1.27 -13.02
N VAL A 202 -16.51 -2.27 -12.19
CA VAL A 202 -17.03 -3.59 -12.60
C VAL A 202 -18.55 -3.71 -12.43
N SER A 203 -19.25 -2.65 -12.05
CA SER A 203 -20.65 -2.68 -11.60
C SER A 203 -21.64 -2.15 -12.67
N ALA A 204 -21.39 -2.43 -13.96
CA ALA A 204 -22.20 -1.94 -15.06
C ALA A 204 -23.71 -2.27 -14.92
N GLY A 205 -24.06 -3.46 -14.42
CA GLY A 205 -25.45 -3.88 -14.21
C GLY A 205 -26.15 -3.04 -13.14
N GLN A 206 -25.48 -2.82 -11.99
CA GLN A 206 -26.02 -2.02 -10.89
C GLN A 206 -26.18 -0.54 -11.28
N VAL A 207 -25.21 -0.01 -12.04
CA VAL A 207 -25.28 1.34 -12.59
C VAL A 207 -26.48 1.47 -13.54
N ALA A 208 -26.67 0.52 -14.46
CA ALA A 208 -27.81 0.52 -15.40
C ALA A 208 -29.15 0.47 -14.65
N ARG A 209 -29.26 -0.32 -13.59
CA ARG A 209 -30.45 -0.40 -12.74
C ARG A 209 -30.75 0.94 -12.05
N LEU A 210 -29.77 1.54 -11.37
CA LEU A 210 -29.95 2.83 -10.72
C LEU A 210 -30.37 3.93 -11.72
N LYS A 211 -29.78 3.93 -12.93
CA LYS A 211 -30.18 4.86 -14.00
C LYS A 211 -31.64 4.63 -14.43
N ALA A 212 -32.07 3.39 -14.56
CA ALA A 212 -33.45 3.04 -14.89
C ALA A 212 -34.45 3.49 -13.79
N GLU A 213 -34.00 3.57 -12.53
CA GLU A 213 -34.74 4.11 -11.39
C GLU A 213 -34.68 5.66 -11.30
N GLY A 214 -34.06 6.34 -12.27
CA GLY A 214 -33.94 7.80 -12.32
C GLY A 214 -32.79 8.38 -11.48
N VAL A 215 -31.89 7.55 -10.95
CA VAL A 215 -30.74 7.98 -10.17
C VAL A 215 -29.55 8.22 -11.12
N THR A 216 -28.95 9.40 -11.04
CA THR A 216 -27.68 9.66 -11.74
C THR A 216 -26.54 8.95 -11.02
N VAL A 217 -25.63 8.32 -11.78
CA VAL A 217 -24.46 7.63 -11.20
C VAL A 217 -23.18 8.18 -11.82
N ILE A 218 -22.17 8.36 -10.98
CA ILE A 218 -20.79 8.68 -11.34
C ILE A 218 -19.91 7.60 -10.71
N VAL A 219 -18.94 7.08 -11.46
CA VAL A 219 -17.97 6.12 -10.96
C VAL A 219 -16.60 6.79 -10.85
N THR A 220 -16.01 6.76 -9.65
CA THR A 220 -14.59 7.03 -9.44
C THR A 220 -13.95 5.81 -8.80
N ASP A 221 -12.95 5.23 -9.46
CA ASP A 221 -12.35 3.96 -9.08
C ASP A 221 -10.87 3.93 -9.51
N HIS A 222 -10.15 2.87 -9.20
CA HIS A 222 -8.79 2.62 -9.65
C HIS A 222 -8.51 1.12 -9.86
N HIS A 223 -9.54 0.30 -9.83
CA HIS A 223 -9.45 -1.14 -10.05
C HIS A 223 -9.47 -1.50 -11.53
N LEU A 224 -9.04 -2.73 -11.84
CA LEU A 224 -9.09 -3.23 -13.21
C LEU A 224 -10.55 -3.28 -13.71
N PRO A 225 -10.82 -2.78 -14.93
CA PRO A 225 -12.16 -2.79 -15.48
C PRO A 225 -12.63 -4.22 -15.78
N GLY A 226 -13.96 -4.40 -15.73
CA GLY A 226 -14.62 -5.61 -16.23
C GLY A 226 -14.73 -5.60 -17.75
N PRO A 227 -15.34 -6.66 -18.33
CA PRO A 227 -15.55 -6.77 -19.78
C PRO A 227 -16.53 -5.71 -20.32
N VAL A 228 -17.37 -5.14 -19.45
CA VAL A 228 -18.34 -4.09 -19.78
C VAL A 228 -18.16 -2.93 -18.81
N LEU A 229 -17.88 -1.74 -19.34
CA LEU A 229 -17.78 -0.53 -18.54
C LEU A 229 -19.17 0.00 -18.14
N PRO A 230 -19.30 0.64 -16.97
CA PRO A 230 -20.51 1.35 -16.58
C PRO A 230 -20.85 2.48 -17.56
N ASP A 231 -22.12 2.56 -18.00
CA ASP A 231 -22.60 3.63 -18.86
C ASP A 231 -22.91 4.91 -18.03
N CYS A 232 -21.86 5.61 -17.60
CA CYS A 232 -21.92 6.85 -16.84
C CYS A 232 -20.60 7.63 -16.97
N LEU A 233 -20.43 8.76 -16.25
CA LEU A 233 -19.11 9.37 -16.12
C LEU A 233 -18.22 8.46 -15.27
N VAL A 234 -17.05 8.10 -15.80
CA VAL A 234 -16.07 7.25 -15.15
C VAL A 234 -14.73 7.98 -15.06
N ALA A 235 -14.19 8.13 -13.86
CA ALA A 235 -12.82 8.54 -13.61
C ALA A 235 -12.06 7.37 -12.99
N ASP A 236 -11.28 6.67 -13.80
CA ASP A 236 -10.47 5.52 -13.39
C ASP A 236 -9.12 5.58 -14.11
N PRO A 237 -7.99 5.65 -13.37
CA PRO A 237 -6.67 5.80 -13.97
C PRO A 237 -6.16 4.55 -14.69
N VAL A 238 -6.82 3.40 -14.51
CA VAL A 238 -6.44 2.11 -15.12
C VAL A 238 -7.30 1.79 -16.33
N ALA A 239 -8.56 2.24 -16.34
CA ALA A 239 -9.49 1.96 -17.41
C ALA A 239 -9.24 2.85 -18.64
N ASP A 240 -9.18 2.25 -19.83
CA ASP A 240 -9.18 2.99 -21.09
C ASP A 240 -10.64 3.38 -21.43
N VAL A 241 -11.13 4.44 -20.80
CA VAL A 241 -12.48 4.97 -21.04
C VAL A 241 -12.41 5.89 -22.26
N PRO A 242 -13.18 5.65 -23.33
CA PRO A 242 -13.25 6.57 -24.46
C PRO A 242 -13.61 7.99 -23.99
N ASP A 243 -12.96 9.01 -24.57
CA ASP A 243 -13.13 10.43 -24.23
C ASP A 243 -12.81 10.82 -22.75
N ALA A 244 -12.24 9.91 -21.97
CA ALA A 244 -11.87 10.12 -20.57
C ALA A 244 -10.52 9.48 -20.23
N LEU A 245 -9.60 9.36 -21.18
CA LEU A 245 -8.27 8.78 -20.99
C LEU A 245 -7.53 9.53 -19.86
N CYS A 246 -7.01 8.74 -18.94
CA CYS A 246 -6.24 9.27 -17.82
C CYS A 246 -4.87 9.78 -18.29
N PRO A 247 -4.49 11.03 -18.01
CA PRO A 247 -3.15 11.51 -18.23
C PRO A 247 -2.11 10.67 -17.48
N ALA A 248 -0.92 10.52 -18.08
CA ALA A 248 0.14 9.67 -17.53
C ALA A 248 0.54 10.07 -16.09
N CYS A 249 0.43 11.35 -15.73
CA CYS A 249 0.75 11.87 -14.41
C CYS A 249 -0.18 11.33 -13.30
N PHE A 250 -1.43 10.96 -13.62
CA PHE A 250 -2.40 10.45 -12.65
C PHE A 250 -2.50 8.91 -12.62
N ARG A 251 -1.82 8.23 -13.53
CA ARG A 251 -1.77 6.77 -13.52
C ARG A 251 -1.10 6.28 -12.24
N GLY A 252 -1.73 5.32 -11.59
CA GLY A 252 -1.26 4.76 -10.33
C GLY A 252 -1.78 5.48 -9.07
N LEU A 253 -2.72 6.43 -9.18
CA LEU A 253 -3.47 6.92 -8.02
C LEU A 253 -4.39 5.81 -7.47
N CYS A 254 -4.56 5.78 -6.14
CA CYS A 254 -5.58 4.97 -5.46
C CYS A 254 -6.95 5.67 -5.50
N GLY A 255 -8.01 5.01 -5.02
CA GLY A 255 -9.36 5.57 -4.96
C GLY A 255 -9.44 6.91 -4.24
N ALA A 256 -8.74 7.06 -3.10
CA ALA A 256 -8.65 8.34 -2.38
C ALA A 256 -7.84 9.40 -3.14
N GLY A 257 -6.86 9.00 -3.94
CA GLY A 257 -6.13 9.89 -4.84
C GLY A 257 -7.06 10.46 -5.93
N VAL A 258 -7.88 9.63 -6.55
CA VAL A 258 -8.90 10.06 -7.52
C VAL A 258 -9.95 10.96 -6.85
N ALA A 259 -10.45 10.55 -5.66
CA ALA A 259 -11.38 11.37 -4.88
C ALA A 259 -10.79 12.73 -4.49
N PHE A 260 -9.47 12.79 -4.22
CA PHE A 260 -8.75 14.04 -3.95
C PHE A 260 -8.78 14.99 -5.16
N LEU A 261 -8.53 14.48 -6.37
CA LEU A 261 -8.61 15.28 -7.61
C LEU A 261 -10.03 15.82 -7.82
N VAL A 262 -11.05 14.96 -7.70
CA VAL A 262 -12.46 15.37 -7.85
C VAL A 262 -12.84 16.42 -6.81
N ALA A 263 -12.49 16.20 -5.55
CA ALA A 263 -12.76 17.14 -4.46
C ALA A 263 -12.07 18.50 -4.67
N HIS A 264 -10.83 18.48 -5.16
CA HIS A 264 -10.10 19.69 -5.51
C HIS A 264 -10.81 20.47 -6.64
N ALA A 265 -11.22 19.78 -7.72
CA ALA A 265 -11.95 20.40 -8.82
C ALA A 265 -13.30 20.97 -8.36
N VAL A 266 -14.06 20.25 -7.52
CA VAL A 266 -15.32 20.73 -6.94
C VAL A 266 -15.11 22.02 -6.14
N ILE A 267 -14.13 22.04 -5.25
CA ILE A 267 -13.86 23.22 -4.40
C ILE A 267 -13.30 24.39 -5.21
N ALA A 268 -12.39 24.12 -6.18
CA ALA A 268 -11.85 25.17 -7.04
C ALA A 268 -12.95 25.87 -7.86
N ARG A 269 -13.86 25.09 -8.46
CA ARG A 269 -15.00 25.62 -9.23
C ARG A 269 -16.03 26.32 -8.35
N ALA A 270 -16.33 25.78 -7.16
CA ALA A 270 -17.20 26.42 -6.18
C ALA A 270 -16.62 27.78 -5.71
N LYS A 271 -15.30 27.83 -5.49
CA LYS A 271 -14.58 29.06 -5.14
C LYS A 271 -14.66 30.09 -6.28
N ALA A 272 -14.43 29.68 -7.52
CA ALA A 272 -14.55 30.57 -8.69
C ALA A 272 -15.96 31.14 -8.84
N GLN A 273 -17.00 30.44 -8.35
CA GLN A 273 -18.39 30.87 -8.33
C GLN A 273 -18.80 31.63 -7.04
N GLY A 274 -17.86 31.87 -6.11
CA GLY A 274 -18.16 32.56 -4.84
C GLY A 274 -18.99 31.74 -3.85
N LEU A 275 -19.10 30.42 -4.02
CA LEU A 275 -19.95 29.56 -3.19
C LEU A 275 -19.26 29.08 -1.90
N VAL A 276 -17.95 29.16 -1.80
CA VAL A 276 -17.18 28.63 -0.67
C VAL A 276 -16.28 29.71 -0.08
N ASP A 277 -16.28 29.81 1.26
CA ASP A 277 -15.34 30.65 2.00
C ASP A 277 -13.91 30.05 1.91
N THR A 278 -12.98 30.85 1.40
CA THR A 278 -11.58 30.48 1.20
C THR A 278 -10.78 30.32 2.51
N SER A 279 -11.36 30.74 3.65
CA SER A 279 -10.70 30.68 4.97
C SER A 279 -10.69 29.29 5.59
N LYS A 280 -11.54 28.36 5.13
CA LYS A 280 -11.62 27.00 5.67
C LYS A 280 -10.65 26.07 4.94
N SER A 281 -9.61 25.63 5.65
CA SER A 281 -8.59 24.71 5.15
C SER A 281 -9.11 23.27 5.08
N TYR A 282 -9.91 22.96 4.07
CA TYR A 282 -10.32 21.60 3.73
C TYR A 282 -9.17 20.78 3.12
N ALA A 283 -8.32 21.45 2.33
CA ALA A 283 -7.30 20.80 1.51
C ALA A 283 -6.28 19.99 2.33
N GLY A 284 -5.93 20.43 3.54
CA GLY A 284 -4.95 19.75 4.39
C GLY A 284 -5.44 18.39 4.90
N GLU A 285 -6.71 18.26 5.30
CA GLU A 285 -7.28 16.97 5.73
C GLU A 285 -7.39 16.00 4.56
N ALA A 286 -7.87 16.49 3.40
CA ALA A 286 -7.98 15.68 2.18
C ALA A 286 -6.61 15.15 1.73
N LEU A 287 -5.56 15.98 1.81
CA LEU A 287 -4.18 15.59 1.51
C LEU A 287 -3.67 14.48 2.45
N VAL A 288 -3.94 14.60 3.76
CA VAL A 288 -3.53 13.58 4.73
C VAL A 288 -4.24 12.26 4.45
N LEU A 289 -5.53 12.28 4.14
CA LEU A 289 -6.32 11.09 3.82
C LEU A 289 -5.86 10.45 2.52
N ALA A 290 -5.58 11.23 1.47
CA ALA A 290 -5.05 10.73 0.21
C ALA A 290 -3.66 10.09 0.38
N GLY A 291 -2.75 10.73 1.13
CA GLY A 291 -1.43 10.18 1.42
C GLY A 291 -1.46 8.91 2.28
N LEU A 292 -2.35 8.85 3.28
CA LEU A 292 -2.58 7.65 4.09
C LEU A 292 -3.07 6.48 3.23
N ALA A 293 -4.08 6.71 2.41
CA ALA A 293 -4.68 5.73 1.52
C ALA A 293 -3.66 5.21 0.49
N THR A 294 -2.90 6.11 -0.14
CA THR A 294 -1.83 5.76 -1.10
C THR A 294 -0.85 4.73 -0.52
N VAL A 295 -0.47 4.90 0.76
CA VAL A 295 0.42 3.95 1.43
C VAL A 295 -0.32 2.67 1.85
N ALA A 296 -1.55 2.79 2.35
CA ALA A 296 -2.32 1.65 2.85
C ALA A 296 -2.73 0.69 1.74
N ASP A 297 -3.01 1.22 0.53
CA ASP A 297 -3.32 0.44 -0.67
C ASP A 297 -2.06 0.05 -1.48
N VAL A 298 -0.87 0.28 -0.92
CA VAL A 298 0.42 -0.17 -1.48
C VAL A 298 0.67 0.38 -2.89
N MET A 299 0.27 1.62 -3.14
CA MET A 299 0.49 2.28 -4.43
C MET A 299 1.96 2.73 -4.58
N PRO A 300 2.48 2.78 -5.82
CA PRO A 300 3.86 3.21 -6.06
C PRO A 300 4.11 4.64 -5.56
N LEU A 301 5.12 4.83 -4.69
CA LEU A 301 5.52 6.13 -4.14
C LEU A 301 6.43 6.90 -5.12
N THR A 302 5.94 7.06 -6.34
CA THR A 302 6.59 7.80 -7.43
C THR A 302 5.67 8.92 -7.93
N GLY A 303 6.18 9.89 -8.69
CA GLY A 303 5.38 10.97 -9.28
C GLY A 303 4.42 11.64 -8.29
N GLN A 304 3.14 11.74 -8.64
CA GLN A 304 2.11 12.39 -7.81
C GLN A 304 1.95 11.72 -6.44
N ASN A 305 1.99 10.39 -6.39
CA ASN A 305 1.87 9.64 -5.13
C ASN A 305 2.99 9.98 -4.14
N ARG A 306 4.23 10.13 -4.62
CA ARG A 306 5.35 10.55 -3.77
C ARG A 306 5.08 11.94 -3.17
N ILE A 307 4.60 12.88 -3.97
CA ILE A 307 4.28 14.24 -3.51
C ILE A 307 3.15 14.19 -2.47
N LEU A 308 2.05 13.48 -2.76
CA LEU A 308 0.92 13.33 -1.84
C LEU A 308 1.35 12.77 -0.49
N VAL A 309 2.15 11.70 -0.47
CA VAL A 309 2.59 11.05 0.76
C VAL A 309 3.60 11.93 1.53
N ALA A 310 4.59 12.51 0.85
CA ALA A 310 5.57 13.38 1.50
C ALA A 310 4.91 14.60 2.15
N GLU A 311 4.01 15.26 1.44
CA GLU A 311 3.30 16.42 1.93
C GLU A 311 2.26 16.07 3.01
N ALA A 312 1.58 14.93 2.89
CA ALA A 312 0.67 14.42 3.92
C ALA A 312 1.40 14.19 5.26
N LEU A 313 2.57 13.55 5.23
CA LEU A 313 3.42 13.35 6.42
C LEU A 313 3.84 14.69 7.02
N ARG A 314 4.27 15.64 6.17
CA ARG A 314 4.72 16.98 6.62
C ARG A 314 3.62 17.77 7.32
N VAL A 315 2.37 17.65 6.87
CA VAL A 315 1.25 18.42 7.43
C VAL A 315 0.41 17.63 8.45
N PHE A 316 0.67 16.35 8.66
CA PHE A 316 -0.16 15.45 9.48
C PHE A 316 -0.56 16.07 10.82
N ARG A 317 0.40 16.53 11.62
CA ARG A 317 0.15 17.10 12.95
C ARG A 317 -0.85 18.26 12.96
N ARG A 318 -0.88 19.05 11.89
CA ARG A 318 -1.70 20.27 11.79
C ARG A 318 -3.03 20.05 11.09
N CYS A 319 -3.07 19.10 10.17
CA CYS A 319 -4.17 18.94 9.22
C CYS A 319 -4.88 17.60 9.31
N ALA A 320 -4.32 16.59 9.98
CA ALA A 320 -4.98 15.29 10.08
C ALA A 320 -6.33 15.41 10.83
N PRO A 321 -7.34 14.63 10.42
CA PRO A 321 -8.53 14.42 11.25
C PRO A 321 -8.14 14.02 12.66
N ILE A 322 -8.80 14.58 13.67
CA ILE A 322 -8.45 14.32 15.08
C ILE A 322 -8.55 12.83 15.44
N GLY A 323 -9.39 12.07 14.73
CA GLY A 323 -9.50 10.63 14.88
C GLY A 323 -8.22 9.88 14.49
N LEU A 324 -7.53 10.33 13.43
CA LEU A 324 -6.25 9.72 13.03
C LEU A 324 -5.12 10.05 13.99
N CYS A 325 -5.11 11.29 14.52
CA CYS A 325 -4.16 11.67 15.57
C CYS A 325 -4.34 10.80 16.82
N GLU A 326 -5.58 10.61 17.29
CA GLU A 326 -5.88 9.78 18.45
C GLU A 326 -5.50 8.30 18.22
N LEU A 327 -5.72 7.75 17.03
CA LEU A 327 -5.28 6.39 16.69
C LEU A 327 -3.75 6.25 16.73
N TYR A 328 -3.03 7.25 16.22
CA TYR A 328 -1.57 7.24 16.23
C TYR A 328 -1.01 7.36 17.64
N ASP A 329 -1.49 8.34 18.43
CA ASP A 329 -1.03 8.59 19.80
C ASP A 329 -1.26 7.38 20.72
N ARG A 330 -2.34 6.63 20.53
CA ARG A 330 -2.63 5.38 21.26
C ARG A 330 -1.67 4.26 20.91
N ALA A 331 -1.21 4.20 19.69
CA ALA A 331 -0.50 3.07 19.12
C ALA A 331 1.02 3.25 19.11
N SER A 332 1.46 4.49 19.01
CA SER A 332 2.88 4.85 18.90
C SER A 332 3.35 5.60 20.14
N ARG A 333 4.53 5.24 20.64
CA ARG A 333 5.24 6.03 21.67
C ARG A 333 6.16 7.09 21.06
N ARG A 334 6.26 7.11 19.73
CA ARG A 334 7.01 8.13 19.00
C ARG A 334 6.13 9.36 18.82
N GLY A 335 6.71 10.54 18.90
CA GLY A 335 5.98 11.75 18.53
C GLY A 335 5.64 11.77 17.04
N VAL A 336 4.59 12.48 16.66
CA VAL A 336 4.18 12.64 15.25
C VAL A 336 5.25 13.31 14.38
N GLU A 337 6.23 13.99 14.98
CA GLU A 337 7.40 14.57 14.32
C GLU A 337 8.34 13.53 13.71
N HIS A 338 8.25 12.27 14.15
CA HIS A 338 9.02 11.14 13.65
C HIS A 338 8.19 10.19 12.77
N MET A 339 6.99 10.65 12.35
CA MET A 339 6.10 9.85 11.52
C MET A 339 6.68 9.63 10.12
N THR A 340 6.54 8.41 9.63
CA THR A 340 7.00 7.96 8.32
C THR A 340 5.87 7.31 7.55
N ALA A 341 6.05 7.03 6.27
CA ALA A 341 5.10 6.25 5.47
C ALA A 341 4.82 4.87 6.09
N ARG A 342 5.81 4.28 6.78
CA ARG A 342 5.64 3.02 7.50
C ARG A 342 4.56 3.11 8.60
N ASP A 343 4.42 4.26 9.26
CA ASP A 343 3.39 4.46 10.28
C ASP A 343 1.99 4.51 9.66
N PHE A 344 1.85 5.07 8.45
CA PHE A 344 0.61 4.99 7.68
C PHE A 344 0.25 3.52 7.37
N GLY A 345 1.19 2.76 6.82
CA GLY A 345 0.95 1.37 6.39
C GLY A 345 0.82 0.36 7.53
N PHE A 346 1.45 0.57 8.70
CA PHE A 346 1.52 -0.44 9.77
C PHE A 346 0.89 -0.02 11.10
N ILE A 347 0.60 1.27 11.29
CA ILE A 347 -0.06 1.77 12.51
C ILE A 347 -1.49 2.21 12.21
N ILE A 348 -1.70 3.19 11.33
CA ILE A 348 -3.03 3.78 11.10
C ILE A 348 -3.86 2.89 10.18
N GLY A 349 -3.38 2.55 8.98
CA GLY A 349 -4.11 1.78 7.98
C GLY A 349 -4.67 0.46 8.51
N PRO A 350 -3.88 -0.39 9.22
CA PRO A 350 -4.39 -1.63 9.79
C PRO A 350 -5.52 -1.46 10.80
N ARG A 351 -5.59 -0.34 11.54
CA ARG A 351 -6.67 -0.03 12.48
C ARG A 351 -7.96 0.31 11.76
N ILE A 352 -7.87 1.15 10.73
CA ILE A 352 -9.01 1.46 9.86
C ILE A 352 -9.52 0.18 9.19
N ASN A 353 -8.64 -0.62 8.62
CA ASN A 353 -8.98 -1.88 7.98
C ASN A 353 -9.59 -2.91 8.94
N ALA A 354 -9.19 -2.89 10.23
CA ALA A 354 -9.75 -3.80 11.24
C ALA A 354 -11.24 -3.53 11.51
N ALA A 355 -11.69 -2.27 11.42
CA ALA A 355 -13.09 -1.92 11.56
C ALA A 355 -13.96 -2.65 10.52
N GLY A 356 -13.56 -2.64 9.24
CA GLY A 356 -14.28 -3.34 8.17
C GLY A 356 -14.12 -4.87 8.18
N ARG A 357 -13.12 -5.41 8.89
CA ARG A 357 -12.89 -6.87 8.98
C ARG A 357 -13.67 -7.56 10.10
N LEU A 358 -13.78 -6.90 11.26
CA LEU A 358 -14.41 -7.43 12.48
C LEU A 358 -15.69 -6.68 12.87
N GLY A 359 -16.13 -5.72 12.06
CA GLY A 359 -17.29 -4.89 12.30
C GLY A 359 -17.71 -4.17 11.03
N SER A 360 -17.98 -2.87 11.13
CA SER A 360 -18.41 -2.03 10.00
C SER A 360 -17.36 -0.98 9.64
N GLY A 361 -17.05 -0.82 8.34
CA GLY A 361 -16.22 0.27 7.82
C GLY A 361 -16.78 1.66 8.18
N MET A 362 -18.11 1.76 8.36
CA MET A 362 -18.77 2.99 8.82
C MET A 362 -18.25 3.49 10.17
N ASP A 363 -17.74 2.63 11.06
CA ASP A 363 -17.19 3.07 12.35
C ASP A 363 -15.86 3.79 12.16
N ALA A 364 -15.02 3.32 11.24
CA ALA A 364 -13.80 4.03 10.85
C ALA A 364 -14.12 5.37 10.18
N LEU A 365 -15.10 5.39 9.28
CA LEU A 365 -15.55 6.62 8.63
C LEU A 365 -16.10 7.63 9.64
N LYS A 366 -16.91 7.19 10.61
CA LYS A 366 -17.42 8.05 11.70
C LYS A 366 -16.27 8.66 12.51
N LEU A 367 -15.22 7.87 12.83
CA LEU A 367 -14.03 8.36 13.52
C LEU A 367 -13.32 9.46 12.71
N VAL A 368 -13.14 9.26 11.41
CA VAL A 368 -12.44 10.21 10.51
C VAL A 368 -13.25 11.50 10.33
N LEU A 369 -14.57 11.39 10.30
CA LEU A 369 -15.47 12.55 10.11
C LEU A 369 -15.79 13.29 11.43
N CYS A 370 -15.53 12.70 12.59
CA CYS A 370 -15.90 13.25 13.89
C CYS A 370 -14.98 14.41 14.29
N SER A 371 -15.58 15.51 14.77
CA SER A 371 -14.87 16.67 15.34
C SER A 371 -14.98 16.77 16.88
N ASP A 372 -15.81 15.92 17.51
CA ASP A 372 -16.00 15.86 18.95
C ASP A 372 -14.89 15.02 19.61
N ARG A 373 -14.06 15.64 20.41
CA ARG A 373 -12.89 14.99 21.03
C ARG A 373 -13.24 13.83 21.96
N GLU A 374 -14.35 13.88 22.68
CA GLU A 374 -14.74 12.80 23.58
C GLU A 374 -15.23 11.59 22.79
N LYS A 375 -16.07 11.81 21.79
CA LYS A 375 -16.53 10.76 20.89
C LYS A 375 -15.35 10.12 20.14
N VAL A 376 -14.41 10.93 19.65
CA VAL A 376 -13.20 10.44 18.98
C VAL A 376 -12.39 9.52 19.88
N ARG A 377 -12.18 9.88 21.17
CA ARG A 377 -11.44 9.01 22.12
C ARG A 377 -12.12 7.66 22.33
N MET A 378 -13.45 7.66 22.43
CA MET A 378 -14.22 6.41 22.58
C MET A 378 -14.11 5.55 21.30
N GLN A 379 -14.37 6.13 20.14
CA GLN A 379 -14.30 5.44 18.85
C GLN A 379 -12.91 4.92 18.54
N ALA A 380 -11.86 5.71 18.79
CA ALA A 380 -10.47 5.29 18.59
C ALA A 380 -10.07 4.12 19.51
N ARG A 381 -10.56 4.11 20.77
CA ARG A 381 -10.37 2.97 21.69
C ARG A 381 -11.02 1.70 21.14
N GLU A 382 -12.24 1.80 20.64
CA GLU A 382 -12.98 0.67 20.08
C GLU A 382 -12.27 0.10 18.85
N ILE A 383 -11.86 0.96 17.91
CA ILE A 383 -11.15 0.57 16.69
C ILE A 383 -9.77 -0.06 17.03
N ASP A 384 -9.03 0.51 18.00
CA ASP A 384 -7.78 -0.09 18.45
C ASP A 384 -8.01 -1.45 19.11
N GLY A 385 -9.07 -1.62 19.90
CA GLY A 385 -9.49 -2.90 20.47
C GLY A 385 -9.77 -3.95 19.39
N ARG A 386 -10.54 -3.61 18.36
CA ARG A 386 -10.80 -4.48 17.19
C ARG A 386 -9.51 -4.86 16.45
N ASN A 387 -8.56 -3.94 16.34
CA ASN A 387 -7.26 -4.26 15.73
C ASN A 387 -6.43 -5.23 16.59
N GLN A 388 -6.50 -5.14 17.93
CA GLN A 388 -5.87 -6.14 18.81
C GLN A 388 -6.55 -7.50 18.68
N GLU A 389 -7.88 -7.53 18.66
CA GLU A 389 -8.66 -8.75 18.41
C GLU A 389 -8.33 -9.38 17.06
N ARG A 390 -8.24 -8.56 16.00
CA ARG A 390 -7.81 -9.03 14.68
C ARG A 390 -6.43 -9.68 14.74
N LYS A 391 -5.43 -9.04 15.42
CA LYS A 391 -4.08 -9.59 15.55
C LYS A 391 -4.05 -10.93 16.29
N SER A 392 -4.79 -11.04 17.39
CA SER A 392 -4.86 -12.30 18.17
C SER A 392 -5.56 -13.41 17.38
N THR A 393 -6.63 -13.08 16.67
CA THR A 393 -7.34 -14.01 15.78
C THR A 393 -6.46 -14.44 14.59
N GLU A 394 -5.74 -13.49 13.95
CA GLU A 394 -4.76 -13.76 12.89
C GLU A 394 -3.69 -14.74 13.37
N GLN A 395 -3.08 -14.50 14.54
CA GLN A 395 -2.02 -15.35 15.07
C GLN A 395 -2.54 -16.77 15.33
N ARG A 396 -3.64 -16.91 16.07
CA ARG A 396 -4.26 -18.22 16.35
C ARG A 396 -4.61 -18.97 15.08
N MET A 397 -5.28 -18.33 14.13
CA MET A 397 -5.63 -18.96 12.85
C MET A 397 -4.40 -19.33 12.01
N THR A 398 -3.34 -18.54 12.06
CA THR A 398 -2.07 -18.84 11.37
C THR A 398 -1.40 -20.06 11.99
N ASP A 399 -1.30 -20.12 13.33
CA ASP A 399 -0.73 -21.27 14.04
C ASP A 399 -1.51 -22.56 13.75
N ASP A 400 -2.85 -22.48 13.69
CA ASP A 400 -3.71 -23.62 13.36
C ASP A 400 -3.62 -24.01 11.88
N ALA A 401 -3.45 -23.04 10.97
CA ALA A 401 -3.23 -23.31 9.56
C ALA A 401 -1.90 -24.02 9.31
N LEU A 402 -0.82 -23.57 9.95
CA LEU A 402 0.51 -24.17 9.80
C LEU A 402 0.56 -25.65 10.21
N LYS A 403 -0.23 -26.05 11.21
CA LYS A 403 -0.36 -27.47 11.62
C LYS A 403 -1.03 -28.36 10.54
N LYS A 404 -1.74 -27.74 9.57
CA LYS A 404 -2.50 -28.44 8.53
C LYS A 404 -1.83 -28.40 7.15
N ILE A 405 -0.63 -27.85 7.05
CA ILE A 405 0.14 -27.79 5.80
C ILE A 405 0.59 -29.18 5.39
N VAL A 406 0.44 -29.49 4.11
CA VAL A 406 0.83 -30.77 3.50
C VAL A 406 2.12 -30.57 2.70
N ALA A 407 3.21 -31.19 3.11
CA ALA A 407 4.47 -31.12 2.41
C ALA A 407 4.35 -31.65 0.98
N GLY A 408 4.96 -30.97 0.01
CA GLY A 408 4.97 -31.36 -1.40
C GLY A 408 3.63 -31.20 -2.14
N ALA A 409 2.61 -30.62 -1.53
CA ALA A 409 1.35 -30.33 -2.22
C ALA A 409 1.52 -29.17 -3.22
N ALA A 410 0.90 -29.29 -4.40
CA ALA A 410 0.94 -28.25 -5.44
C ALA A 410 0.15 -26.97 -5.08
N ALA A 411 -0.71 -27.04 -4.08
CA ALA A 411 -1.39 -25.92 -3.44
C ALA A 411 -1.81 -26.32 -2.03
N GLN A 412 -1.90 -25.37 -1.12
CA GLN A 412 -2.41 -25.56 0.23
C GLN A 412 -3.87 -25.10 0.32
N VAL A 413 -4.79 -25.99 0.71
CA VAL A 413 -6.19 -25.63 0.99
C VAL A 413 -6.48 -26.00 2.44
N VAL A 414 -6.50 -24.99 3.30
CA VAL A 414 -6.64 -25.12 4.76
C VAL A 414 -8.05 -24.74 5.18
N ASP A 415 -8.77 -25.67 5.81
CA ASP A 415 -10.10 -25.45 6.36
C ASP A 415 -10.01 -25.14 7.86
N LEU A 416 -10.53 -23.98 8.26
CA LEU A 416 -10.55 -23.46 9.63
C LEU A 416 -11.99 -23.11 10.04
N PRO A 417 -12.85 -24.09 10.37
CA PRO A 417 -14.26 -23.84 10.67
C PRO A 417 -14.48 -22.90 11.87
N ASP A 418 -13.57 -22.92 12.85
CA ASP A 418 -13.62 -22.03 14.03
C ASP A 418 -12.94 -20.67 13.78
N GLY A 419 -12.56 -20.38 12.54
CA GLY A 419 -11.92 -19.15 12.15
C GLY A 419 -12.89 -17.98 11.93
N HIS A 420 -12.32 -16.80 11.65
CA HIS A 420 -13.08 -15.61 11.26
C HIS A 420 -12.85 -15.29 9.78
N PRO A 421 -13.92 -15.25 8.93
CA PRO A 421 -13.75 -15.10 7.47
C PRO A 421 -13.11 -13.75 7.08
N GLY A 422 -13.31 -12.66 7.85
CA GLY A 422 -12.69 -11.35 7.62
C GLY A 422 -11.17 -11.34 7.77
N VAL A 423 -10.57 -12.39 8.39
CA VAL A 423 -9.13 -12.51 8.63
C VAL A 423 -8.49 -13.56 7.71
N ALA A 424 -9.28 -14.42 7.06
CA ALA A 424 -8.79 -15.54 6.24
C ALA A 424 -7.75 -15.12 5.18
N GLY A 425 -7.94 -13.96 4.53
CA GLY A 425 -6.99 -13.48 3.51
C GLY A 425 -5.63 -13.04 4.07
N ILE A 426 -5.59 -12.58 5.33
CA ILE A 426 -4.33 -12.25 6.00
C ILE A 426 -3.61 -13.54 6.40
N VAL A 427 -4.37 -14.51 6.94
CA VAL A 427 -3.84 -15.84 7.30
C VAL A 427 -3.26 -16.55 6.07
N ALA A 428 -3.98 -16.53 4.93
CA ALA A 428 -3.46 -17.10 3.68
C ALA A 428 -2.13 -16.46 3.25
N ALA A 429 -1.99 -15.14 3.41
CA ALA A 429 -0.74 -14.44 3.13
C ALA A 429 0.39 -14.84 4.10
N ARG A 430 0.08 -14.98 5.40
CA ARG A 430 1.06 -15.42 6.41
C ARG A 430 1.53 -16.85 6.21
N VAL A 431 0.60 -17.75 5.88
CA VAL A 431 0.94 -19.14 5.54
C VAL A 431 1.81 -19.18 4.29
N LEU A 432 1.46 -18.43 3.23
CA LEU A 432 2.28 -18.34 2.04
C LEU A 432 3.70 -17.83 2.35
N GLU A 433 3.81 -16.78 3.17
CA GLU A 433 5.11 -16.25 3.61
C GLU A 433 5.95 -17.31 4.36
N SER A 434 5.32 -18.23 5.10
CA SER A 434 6.02 -19.27 5.86
C SER A 434 6.45 -20.48 5.03
N LEU A 435 5.94 -20.63 3.80
CA LEU A 435 6.34 -21.73 2.91
C LEU A 435 7.67 -21.47 2.19
N GLU A 436 8.16 -20.24 2.21
CA GLU A 436 9.47 -19.81 1.68
C GLU A 436 9.75 -20.30 0.25
N GLU A 437 10.83 -21.06 0.05
CA GLU A 437 11.24 -21.59 -1.27
C GLU A 437 10.23 -22.61 -1.84
N GLN A 438 9.43 -23.25 -1.00
CA GLN A 438 8.35 -24.15 -1.41
C GLN A 438 7.01 -23.45 -1.56
N ALA A 439 7.05 -22.12 -1.79
CA ALA A 439 5.83 -21.31 -1.89
C ALA A 439 4.93 -21.78 -3.04
N VAL A 440 3.74 -22.23 -2.67
CA VAL A 440 2.64 -22.63 -3.56
C VAL A 440 1.39 -21.84 -3.21
N PRO A 441 0.39 -21.76 -4.09
CA PRO A 441 -0.86 -21.10 -3.77
C PRO A 441 -1.49 -21.62 -2.48
N VAL A 442 -1.96 -20.70 -1.62
CA VAL A 442 -2.58 -20.96 -0.33
C VAL A 442 -4.01 -20.47 -0.33
N CYS A 443 -4.96 -21.36 -0.04
CA CYS A 443 -6.36 -21.04 0.24
C CYS A 443 -6.66 -21.30 1.71
N VAL A 444 -7.26 -20.32 2.40
CA VAL A 444 -7.83 -20.48 3.73
C VAL A 444 -9.34 -20.37 3.62
N VAL A 445 -10.03 -21.44 4.03
CA VAL A 445 -11.49 -21.56 4.01
C VAL A 445 -12.03 -21.45 5.43
N VAL A 446 -13.06 -20.63 5.62
CA VAL A 446 -13.75 -20.44 6.89
C VAL A 446 -15.26 -20.49 6.62
N ASN A 447 -15.95 -21.50 7.11
CA ASN A 447 -17.40 -21.66 6.94
C ASN A 447 -17.85 -21.47 5.47
N GLY A 448 -17.16 -22.15 4.54
CA GLY A 448 -17.45 -22.10 3.10
C GLY A 448 -16.95 -20.85 2.38
N ARG A 449 -16.40 -19.85 3.08
CA ARG A 449 -15.77 -18.67 2.46
C ARG A 449 -14.27 -18.84 2.39
N GLY A 450 -13.71 -18.73 1.20
CA GLY A 450 -12.29 -18.88 0.95
C GLY A 450 -11.59 -17.59 0.56
N SER A 451 -10.37 -17.46 1.03
CA SER A 451 -9.43 -16.44 0.54
C SER A 451 -8.15 -17.12 0.09
N ALA A 452 -7.70 -16.78 -1.12
CA ALA A 452 -6.51 -17.35 -1.73
C ALA A 452 -5.39 -16.31 -1.89
N ARG A 453 -4.15 -16.77 -1.77
CA ARG A 453 -2.93 -16.02 -2.08
C ARG A 453 -1.99 -16.92 -2.87
N ALA A 454 -1.27 -16.35 -3.83
CA ALA A 454 -0.30 -17.09 -4.63
C ALA A 454 1.03 -16.34 -4.76
N PRO A 455 2.16 -17.09 -4.87
CA PRO A 455 3.43 -16.52 -5.25
C PRO A 455 3.44 -16.08 -6.71
N GLU A 456 4.50 -15.38 -7.12
CA GLU A 456 4.72 -15.01 -8.51
C GLU A 456 4.76 -16.25 -9.42
N GLY A 457 4.25 -16.13 -10.64
CA GLY A 457 4.19 -17.24 -11.61
C GLY A 457 2.86 -18.01 -11.60
N TYR A 458 1.98 -17.79 -10.64
CA TYR A 458 0.63 -18.35 -10.60
C TYR A 458 -0.44 -17.32 -10.94
N ASN A 459 -1.56 -17.78 -11.49
CA ASN A 459 -2.77 -17.00 -11.71
C ASN A 459 -3.96 -17.64 -10.97
N LEU A 460 -4.30 -17.08 -9.82
CA LEU A 460 -5.41 -17.58 -9.00
C LEU A 460 -6.77 -17.45 -9.68
N ARG A 461 -6.97 -16.39 -10.48
CA ARG A 461 -8.23 -16.19 -11.19
C ARG A 461 -8.50 -17.36 -12.15
N ASP A 462 -7.48 -17.78 -12.90
CA ASP A 462 -7.59 -18.89 -13.85
C ASP A 462 -7.76 -20.22 -13.10
N ALA A 463 -6.99 -20.45 -12.01
CA ALA A 463 -7.12 -21.66 -11.20
C ALA A 463 -8.51 -21.78 -10.53
N LEU A 464 -9.09 -20.67 -10.08
CA LEU A 464 -10.45 -20.64 -9.53
C LEU A 464 -11.51 -20.85 -10.63
N ALA A 465 -11.30 -20.29 -11.84
CA ALA A 465 -12.19 -20.50 -12.98
C ALA A 465 -12.26 -21.97 -13.40
N GLU A 466 -11.14 -22.70 -13.38
CA GLU A 466 -11.13 -24.15 -13.61
C GLU A 466 -11.92 -24.93 -12.55
N CYS A 467 -12.09 -24.36 -11.33
CA CYS A 467 -12.88 -24.93 -10.25
C CYS A 467 -14.33 -24.41 -10.18
N ALA A 468 -14.79 -23.63 -11.15
CA ALA A 468 -16.06 -22.89 -11.10
C ALA A 468 -17.27 -23.76 -10.79
N SER A 469 -17.32 -25.02 -11.27
CA SER A 469 -18.44 -25.95 -11.00
C SER A 469 -18.56 -26.39 -9.53
N LEU A 470 -17.54 -26.14 -8.71
CA LEU A 470 -17.50 -26.46 -7.29
C LEU A 470 -17.75 -25.23 -6.40
N LEU A 471 -17.87 -24.03 -6.99
CA LEU A 471 -17.94 -22.74 -6.32
C LEU A 471 -19.31 -22.09 -6.54
N ASP A 472 -19.84 -21.42 -5.51
CA ASP A 472 -21.00 -20.54 -5.68
C ASP A 472 -20.60 -19.22 -6.36
N HIS A 473 -19.48 -18.63 -5.92
CA HIS A 473 -18.91 -17.40 -6.44
C HIS A 473 -17.39 -17.41 -6.33
N PHE A 474 -16.71 -16.77 -7.25
CA PHE A 474 -15.29 -16.50 -7.15
C PHE A 474 -14.92 -15.19 -7.86
N GLY A 475 -13.80 -14.59 -7.44
CA GLY A 475 -13.25 -13.40 -8.05
C GLY A 475 -11.86 -13.09 -7.54
N GLY A 476 -11.19 -12.15 -8.18
CA GLY A 476 -9.86 -11.71 -7.80
C GLY A 476 -8.91 -11.56 -8.98
N HIS A 477 -7.62 -11.51 -8.66
CA HIS A 477 -6.51 -11.29 -9.58
C HIS A 477 -5.51 -12.45 -9.52
N ALA A 478 -4.41 -12.36 -10.27
CA ALA A 478 -3.39 -13.42 -10.30
C ALA A 478 -2.85 -13.78 -8.90
N ALA A 479 -2.55 -12.79 -8.06
CA ALA A 479 -1.91 -13.02 -6.75
C ALA A 479 -2.88 -13.18 -5.57
N ALA A 480 -4.14 -12.76 -5.71
CA ALA A 480 -5.13 -12.78 -4.63
C ALA A 480 -6.52 -13.05 -5.16
N GLY A 481 -7.26 -13.95 -4.50
CA GLY A 481 -8.63 -14.32 -4.86
C GLY A 481 -9.52 -14.56 -3.66
N GLY A 482 -10.82 -14.43 -3.86
CA GLY A 482 -11.86 -14.80 -2.92
C GLY A 482 -12.87 -15.72 -3.59
N PHE A 483 -13.47 -16.64 -2.81
CA PHE A 483 -14.46 -17.56 -3.34
C PHE A 483 -15.43 -18.03 -2.24
N SER A 484 -16.55 -18.60 -2.63
CA SER A 484 -17.48 -19.31 -1.73
C SER A 484 -17.74 -20.71 -2.22
N LEU A 485 -17.88 -21.62 -1.27
CA LEU A 485 -18.09 -23.06 -1.47
C LEU A 485 -19.45 -23.47 -0.91
N PRO A 486 -20.22 -24.28 -1.63
CA PRO A 486 -21.34 -25.01 -1.04
C PRO A 486 -20.87 -25.91 0.12
N PRO A 487 -21.73 -26.14 1.13
CA PRO A 487 -21.39 -27.03 2.22
C PRO A 487 -20.93 -28.41 1.73
N GLY A 488 -19.83 -28.92 2.27
CA GLY A 488 -19.28 -30.24 1.94
C GLY A 488 -18.32 -30.27 0.73
N ASN A 489 -18.21 -29.20 -0.06
CA ASN A 489 -17.37 -29.20 -1.26
C ASN A 489 -15.88 -28.96 -1.02
N THR A 490 -15.45 -28.64 0.20
CA THR A 490 -14.04 -28.30 0.51
C THR A 490 -13.07 -29.41 0.08
N GLY A 491 -13.44 -30.68 0.25
CA GLY A 491 -12.59 -31.83 -0.15
C GLY A 491 -12.40 -31.91 -1.66
N ALA A 492 -13.49 -31.80 -2.44
CA ALA A 492 -13.46 -31.83 -3.89
C ALA A 492 -12.70 -30.62 -4.45
N PHE A 493 -12.96 -29.43 -3.89
CA PHE A 493 -12.25 -28.20 -4.24
C PHE A 493 -10.73 -28.32 -4.00
N ARG A 494 -10.30 -28.89 -2.87
CA ARG A 494 -8.87 -29.10 -2.57
C ARG A 494 -8.17 -29.88 -3.69
N VAL A 495 -8.78 -30.97 -4.15
CA VAL A 495 -8.20 -31.81 -5.22
C VAL A 495 -8.17 -31.05 -6.55
N ALA A 496 -9.28 -30.44 -6.93
CA ALA A 496 -9.39 -29.71 -8.19
C ALA A 496 -8.44 -28.49 -8.25
N PHE A 497 -8.39 -27.71 -7.18
CA PHE A 497 -7.54 -26.53 -7.08
C PHE A 497 -6.05 -26.88 -7.11
N ALA A 498 -5.63 -27.92 -6.36
CA ALA A 498 -4.24 -28.39 -6.42
C ALA A 498 -3.86 -28.87 -7.83
N ALA A 499 -4.77 -29.56 -8.54
CA ALA A 499 -4.54 -29.97 -9.93
C ALA A 499 -4.46 -28.77 -10.89
N ALA A 500 -5.27 -27.75 -10.73
CA ALA A 500 -5.20 -26.51 -11.52
C ALA A 500 -3.87 -25.78 -11.28
N CYS A 501 -3.43 -25.64 -10.04
CA CYS A 501 -2.14 -25.03 -9.70
C CYS A 501 -0.93 -25.83 -10.23
N ALA A 502 -0.99 -27.17 -10.16
CA ALA A 502 0.07 -28.02 -10.70
C ALA A 502 0.28 -27.83 -12.22
N ARG A 503 -0.79 -27.54 -12.98
CA ARG A 503 -0.68 -27.25 -14.41
C ARG A 503 0.00 -25.89 -14.71
N GLN A 504 -0.07 -24.95 -13.80
CA GLN A 504 0.55 -23.63 -13.94
C GLN A 504 2.05 -23.64 -13.59
N ASN A 505 2.46 -24.56 -12.72
CA ASN A 505 3.86 -24.70 -12.28
C ASN A 505 4.71 -25.39 -13.37
N LYS A 506 4.95 -24.71 -14.50
CA LYS A 506 5.73 -25.23 -15.64
C LYS A 506 7.24 -24.95 -15.54
N THR A 507 7.67 -24.12 -14.62
CA THR A 507 9.07 -23.81 -14.39
C THR A 507 9.41 -24.21 -12.96
N GLY A 508 10.29 -25.20 -12.82
CA GLY A 508 10.89 -25.51 -11.52
C GLY A 508 11.39 -24.22 -10.86
N SER A 509 11.30 -24.13 -9.55
CA SER A 509 11.63 -22.93 -8.79
C SER A 509 12.98 -22.37 -9.27
N ALA A 510 12.94 -21.27 -10.01
CA ALA A 510 14.12 -20.44 -10.15
C ALA A 510 14.45 -19.98 -8.72
N GLY A 511 15.64 -20.34 -8.22
CA GLY A 511 16.04 -20.03 -6.85
C GLY A 511 15.74 -18.57 -6.51
N VAL A 512 15.30 -18.30 -5.29
CA VAL A 512 14.96 -16.96 -4.83
C VAL A 512 16.20 -16.08 -5.01
N ALA A 513 16.14 -15.12 -5.94
CA ALA A 513 17.19 -14.13 -6.13
C ALA A 513 16.84 -12.87 -5.33
N VAL A 514 17.74 -12.44 -4.45
CA VAL A 514 17.62 -11.17 -3.72
C VAL A 514 18.47 -10.13 -4.42
N SER A 515 17.82 -9.06 -4.90
CA SER A 515 18.54 -7.94 -5.52
C SER A 515 18.83 -6.85 -4.51
N PHE A 516 20.05 -6.32 -4.51
CA PHE A 516 20.49 -5.20 -3.66
C PHE A 516 21.00 -4.05 -4.53
N ASP A 517 21.10 -2.84 -3.95
CA ASP A 517 21.36 -1.62 -4.71
C ASP A 517 22.84 -1.36 -4.96
N ALA A 518 23.72 -1.65 -3.99
CA ALA A 518 25.16 -1.47 -4.11
C ALA A 518 25.95 -2.31 -3.11
N HIS A 519 27.19 -2.69 -3.47
CA HIS A 519 28.22 -3.06 -2.51
C HIS A 519 28.78 -1.83 -1.83
N VAL A 520 29.03 -1.91 -0.52
CA VAL A 520 29.64 -0.85 0.28
C VAL A 520 30.68 -1.38 1.25
N ASP A 521 31.65 -0.54 1.54
CA ASP A 521 32.67 -0.75 2.57
C ASP A 521 32.37 0.09 3.81
N GLY A 522 33.09 -0.16 4.92
CA GLY A 522 32.90 0.60 6.16
C GLY A 522 33.12 2.10 6.01
N ALA A 523 34.00 2.52 5.10
CA ALA A 523 34.29 3.91 4.80
C ALA A 523 33.11 4.66 4.15
N ASP A 524 32.24 3.95 3.45
CA ASP A 524 31.05 4.53 2.79
C ASP A 524 29.94 4.82 3.81
N LEU A 525 29.94 4.13 4.95
CA LEU A 525 28.84 4.14 5.94
C LEU A 525 28.92 5.36 6.88
N THR A 526 28.78 6.53 6.32
CA THR A 526 28.88 7.82 7.00
C THR A 526 27.54 8.38 7.46
N LEU A 527 27.55 9.32 8.39
CA LEU A 527 26.35 10.10 8.77
C LEU A 527 25.79 10.88 7.60
N GLU A 528 26.64 11.32 6.66
CA GLU A 528 26.21 12.01 5.45
C GLU A 528 25.40 11.08 4.54
N LEU A 529 25.89 9.86 4.29
CA LEU A 529 25.13 8.86 3.55
C LEU A 529 23.78 8.57 4.22
N ALA A 530 23.77 8.38 5.54
CA ALA A 530 22.52 8.13 6.28
C ALA A 530 21.53 9.31 6.17
N ALA A 531 22.04 10.55 6.18
CA ALA A 531 21.22 11.74 5.97
C ALA A 531 20.68 11.83 4.54
N ASP A 532 21.49 11.50 3.54
CA ASP A 532 21.06 11.46 2.13
C ASP A 532 19.99 10.38 1.90
N ILE A 533 20.18 9.20 2.48
CA ILE A 533 19.16 8.14 2.45
C ILE A 533 17.85 8.64 3.09
N ALA A 534 17.92 9.28 4.25
CA ALA A 534 16.73 9.82 4.92
C ALA A 534 15.98 10.84 4.03
N ARG A 535 16.68 11.65 3.24
CA ARG A 535 16.09 12.60 2.26
C ARG A 535 15.41 11.88 1.09
N MET A 536 15.76 10.63 0.81
CA MET A 536 15.12 9.83 -0.24
C MET A 536 13.71 9.35 0.14
N ALA A 537 13.31 9.45 1.41
CA ALA A 537 11.95 9.13 1.86
C ALA A 537 10.88 10.01 1.16
N PRO A 538 9.60 9.59 1.09
CA PRO A 538 9.01 8.42 1.73
C PRO A 538 9.33 7.11 1.01
N PHE A 539 9.65 6.06 1.77
CA PHE A 539 9.90 4.72 1.24
C PHE A 539 8.65 3.86 1.24
N GLY A 540 8.54 2.99 0.25
CA GLY A 540 7.43 2.07 0.05
C GLY A 540 7.48 1.43 -1.34
N GLU A 541 6.34 1.04 -1.89
CA GLU A 541 6.26 0.49 -3.24
C GLU A 541 6.80 1.51 -4.26
N GLY A 542 7.55 1.05 -5.26
CA GLY A 542 8.17 1.92 -6.28
C GLY A 542 9.35 2.79 -5.81
N ASN A 543 9.52 2.99 -4.50
CA ASN A 543 10.67 3.65 -3.89
C ASN A 543 11.12 2.88 -2.64
N PRO A 544 11.73 1.69 -2.79
CA PRO A 544 12.19 0.90 -1.65
C PRO A 544 13.34 1.60 -0.92
N GLU A 545 13.45 1.32 0.39
CA GLU A 545 14.62 1.72 1.17
C GLU A 545 15.90 1.12 0.55
N PRO A 546 17.02 1.84 0.42
CA PRO A 546 18.25 1.29 -0.14
C PRO A 546 18.75 0.05 0.60
N LEU A 547 19.04 -1.01 -0.14
CA LEU A 547 19.59 -2.27 0.37
C LEU A 547 21.03 -2.41 -0.09
N PHE A 548 21.93 -2.55 0.87
CA PHE A 548 23.36 -2.67 0.64
C PHE A 548 23.86 -4.07 0.93
N ALA A 549 24.94 -4.46 0.25
CA ALA A 549 25.70 -5.66 0.54
C ALA A 549 27.11 -5.32 1.00
N ALA A 550 27.63 -6.09 1.96
CA ALA A 550 29.03 -6.06 2.34
C ALA A 550 29.56 -7.48 2.53
N ARG A 551 30.83 -7.70 2.16
CA ARG A 551 31.53 -8.98 2.19
C ARG A 551 32.71 -8.95 3.14
N ASN A 552 33.23 -10.13 3.45
CA ASN A 552 34.41 -10.31 4.31
C ASN A 552 34.21 -9.72 5.73
N LEU A 553 32.99 -9.79 6.24
CA LEU A 553 32.65 -9.32 7.58
C LEU A 553 33.02 -10.39 8.61
N PHE A 554 33.84 -10.03 9.60
CA PHE A 554 34.16 -10.89 10.74
C PHE A 554 33.48 -10.36 11.98
N LEU A 555 32.78 -11.22 12.71
CA LEU A 555 32.07 -10.80 13.91
C LEU A 555 33.08 -10.62 15.07
N ARG A 556 32.94 -9.49 15.75
CA ARG A 556 33.68 -9.18 17.00
C ARG A 556 32.85 -9.57 18.21
N GLU A 557 31.56 -9.19 18.21
CA GLU A 557 30.64 -9.43 19.31
C GLU A 557 29.24 -9.76 18.77
N VAL A 558 28.60 -10.74 19.40
CA VAL A 558 27.19 -11.11 19.15
C VAL A 558 26.46 -11.06 20.49
N ARG A 559 25.58 -10.08 20.67
CA ARG A 559 24.88 -9.83 21.93
C ARG A 559 23.36 -9.88 21.74
N PRO A 560 22.63 -10.70 22.52
CA PRO A 560 21.18 -10.68 22.54
C PRO A 560 20.62 -9.31 22.96
N LEU A 561 19.50 -8.89 22.33
CA LEU A 561 18.78 -7.67 22.62
C LEU A 561 17.30 -7.94 22.89
N GLY A 562 16.69 -7.04 23.67
CA GLY A 562 15.28 -7.06 24.02
C GLY A 562 14.94 -8.05 25.13
N LEU A 563 13.67 -8.04 25.54
CA LEU A 563 13.13 -9.04 26.48
C LEU A 563 13.27 -10.43 25.84
N GLU A 564 13.77 -11.39 26.62
CA GLU A 564 13.98 -12.78 26.19
C GLU A 564 15.04 -12.96 25.09
N GLY A 565 15.86 -11.93 24.79
CA GLY A 565 16.94 -12.05 23.81
C GLY A 565 16.47 -12.26 22.37
N ARG A 566 15.28 -11.83 21.99
CA ARG A 566 14.66 -12.08 20.69
C ARG A 566 15.38 -11.46 19.49
N HIS A 567 16.29 -10.53 19.73
CA HIS A 567 17.02 -9.78 18.69
C HIS A 567 18.51 -9.87 18.94
N LEU A 568 19.34 -9.49 17.98
CA LEU A 568 20.79 -9.47 18.10
C LEU A 568 21.36 -8.09 17.82
N ALA A 569 22.36 -7.69 18.63
CA ALA A 569 23.31 -6.65 18.28
C ALA A 569 24.60 -7.31 17.81
N LEU A 570 25.11 -6.86 16.68
CA LEU A 570 26.32 -7.35 16.06
C LEU A 570 27.33 -6.20 15.97
N THR A 571 28.60 -6.50 16.29
CA THR A 571 29.72 -5.64 15.94
C THR A 571 30.73 -6.42 15.13
N PHE A 572 31.37 -5.75 14.17
CA PHE A 572 32.32 -6.37 13.25
C PHE A 572 33.75 -6.06 13.66
N ARG A 573 34.70 -6.89 13.20
CA ARG A 573 36.14 -6.65 13.36
C ARG A 573 36.61 -5.69 12.27
N GLY A 574 37.63 -4.89 12.57
CA GLY A 574 38.19 -3.89 11.67
C GLY A 574 37.52 -2.53 11.83
N ASP A 575 38.16 -1.50 11.29
CA ASP A 575 37.73 -0.12 11.42
C ASP A 575 36.67 0.21 10.37
N GLY A 576 35.59 0.88 10.81
CA GLY A 576 34.64 1.54 9.93
C GLY A 576 33.23 0.91 9.81
N PHE A 577 33.00 -0.37 10.13
CA PHE A 577 31.63 -0.90 10.12
C PHE A 577 30.86 -0.50 11.39
N PRO A 578 29.71 0.22 11.24
CA PRO A 578 28.86 0.56 12.36
C PRO A 578 28.27 -0.67 13.06
N ARG A 579 27.75 -0.46 14.27
CA ARG A 579 26.95 -1.45 14.96
C ARG A 579 25.74 -1.83 14.10
N ALA A 580 25.40 -3.12 14.11
CA ALA A 580 24.25 -3.64 13.41
C ALA A 580 23.23 -4.25 14.37
N VAL A 581 21.94 -4.19 14.02
CA VAL A 581 20.85 -4.86 14.70
C VAL A 581 20.18 -5.85 13.76
N TRP A 582 19.97 -7.09 14.24
CA TRP A 582 19.23 -8.12 13.53
C TRP A 582 17.97 -8.49 14.28
N TRP A 583 16.85 -8.03 13.78
CA TRP A 583 15.57 -8.15 14.46
C TRP A 583 14.96 -9.55 14.27
N GLY A 584 14.53 -10.19 15.35
CA GLY A 584 13.81 -11.46 15.32
C GLY A 584 14.68 -12.71 15.26
N HIS A 585 16.01 -12.60 15.26
CA HIS A 585 16.96 -13.70 15.07
C HIS A 585 17.79 -13.99 16.34
N GLY A 586 17.19 -13.83 17.50
CA GLY A 586 17.86 -14.13 18.77
C GLY A 586 18.28 -15.58 18.95
N ASP A 587 17.58 -16.51 18.30
CA ASP A 587 17.87 -17.94 18.21
C ASP A 587 19.21 -18.26 17.52
N GLN A 588 19.71 -17.35 16.64
CA GLN A 588 20.97 -17.52 15.91
C GLN A 588 22.24 -17.17 16.72
N VAL A 589 22.11 -16.75 17.99
CA VAL A 589 23.22 -16.24 18.79
C VAL A 589 24.39 -17.21 18.91
N GLU A 590 24.13 -18.48 19.21
CA GLU A 590 25.19 -19.48 19.40
C GLU A 590 25.85 -19.89 18.07
N THR A 591 25.07 -20.02 17.02
CA THR A 591 25.55 -20.31 15.66
C THR A 591 26.50 -19.21 15.16
N LEU A 592 26.13 -17.93 15.38
CA LEU A 592 26.97 -16.79 14.99
C LEU A 592 28.26 -16.72 15.83
N ARG A 593 28.17 -16.99 17.13
CA ARG A 593 29.36 -17.03 18.02
C ARG A 593 30.34 -18.11 17.59
N ALA A 594 29.85 -19.31 17.27
CA ALA A 594 30.65 -20.42 16.79
C ALA A 594 31.35 -20.12 15.46
N ASN A 595 30.77 -19.31 14.61
CA ASN A 595 31.30 -18.94 13.30
C ASN A 595 31.90 -17.52 13.24
N ALA A 596 32.06 -16.82 14.38
CA ALA A 596 32.48 -15.41 14.42
C ALA A 596 33.84 -15.12 13.75
N ALA A 597 34.71 -16.12 13.67
CA ALA A 597 36.03 -16.02 13.04
C ALA A 597 36.02 -16.31 11.51
N LYS A 598 34.88 -16.77 10.97
CA LYS A 598 34.71 -16.99 9.53
C LYS A 598 34.22 -15.72 8.84
N PRO A 599 34.51 -15.53 7.54
CA PRO A 599 34.01 -14.39 6.78
C PRO A 599 32.49 -14.53 6.54
N HIS A 600 31.77 -13.45 6.74
CA HIS A 600 30.33 -13.34 6.46
C HIS A 600 30.08 -12.35 5.34
N GLU A 601 28.95 -12.52 4.69
CA GLU A 601 28.34 -11.56 3.77
C GLU A 601 26.98 -11.14 4.36
N ALA A 602 26.70 -9.83 4.32
CA ALA A 602 25.48 -9.27 4.90
C ALA A 602 24.72 -8.41 3.88
N LEU A 603 23.38 -8.48 3.94
CA LEU A 603 22.48 -7.49 3.36
C LEU A 603 21.89 -6.64 4.51
N PHE A 604 21.89 -5.33 4.33
CA PHE A 604 21.43 -4.39 5.38
C PHE A 604 20.93 -3.08 4.80
N THR A 605 20.12 -2.39 5.59
CA THR A 605 19.76 -0.99 5.39
C THR A 605 20.51 -0.11 6.38
N VAL A 606 20.62 1.18 6.07
CA VAL A 606 21.40 2.17 6.85
C VAL A 606 20.44 3.18 7.45
N GLU A 607 20.51 3.39 8.76
CA GLU A 607 19.72 4.38 9.46
C GLU A 607 20.55 5.21 10.43
N THR A 608 20.05 6.37 10.83
CA THR A 608 20.66 7.17 11.90
C THR A 608 20.02 6.82 13.22
N SER A 609 20.82 6.33 14.17
CA SER A 609 20.41 6.16 15.56
C SER A 609 20.77 7.39 16.38
N THR A 610 19.86 7.79 17.27
CA THR A 610 20.09 8.92 18.21
C THR A 610 20.36 8.45 19.63
N TYR A 611 20.32 7.14 19.89
CA TYR A 611 20.59 6.58 21.20
C TYR A 611 22.09 6.66 21.55
N GLY A 612 22.44 7.48 22.53
CA GLY A 612 23.84 7.72 22.91
C GLY A 612 24.58 8.73 22.03
N GLY A 613 23.87 9.52 21.21
CA GLY A 613 24.41 10.45 20.23
C GLY A 613 24.12 10.01 18.79
N ALA A 614 24.15 10.94 17.85
CA ALA A 614 23.89 10.62 16.46
C ALA A 614 25.02 9.73 15.88
N HIS A 615 24.67 8.53 15.42
CA HIS A 615 25.59 7.59 14.77
C HIS A 615 24.85 6.75 13.73
N VAL A 616 25.59 6.17 12.80
CA VAL A 616 25.07 5.20 11.84
C VAL A 616 24.80 3.88 12.52
N GLU A 617 23.62 3.30 12.31
CA GLU A 617 23.29 1.94 12.73
C GLU A 617 22.82 1.14 11.49
N LEU A 618 23.27 -0.12 11.40
CA LEU A 618 22.89 -1.01 10.32
C LEU A 618 21.72 -1.89 10.77
N ARG A 619 20.74 -2.04 9.93
CA ARG A 619 19.67 -3.01 10.15
C ARG A 619 19.86 -4.20 9.21
N ILE A 620 20.31 -5.33 9.77
CA ILE A 620 20.56 -6.56 9.03
C ILE A 620 19.22 -7.08 8.49
N VAL A 621 19.22 -7.39 7.19
CA VAL A 621 18.15 -8.06 6.46
C VAL A 621 18.47 -9.53 6.31
N ALA A 622 19.72 -9.84 5.92
CA ALA A 622 20.24 -11.20 5.83
C ALA A 622 21.73 -11.24 6.19
N LEU A 623 22.18 -12.35 6.76
CA LEU A 623 23.59 -12.58 7.10
C LEU A 623 23.91 -14.05 6.83
N ARG A 624 24.94 -14.32 6.04
CA ARG A 624 25.39 -15.68 5.74
C ARG A 624 26.90 -15.81 5.74
N LEU A 625 27.39 -17.03 5.85
CA LEU A 625 28.81 -17.31 5.67
C LEU A 625 29.21 -17.08 4.20
N LEU A 626 30.30 -16.36 3.99
CA LEU A 626 30.86 -16.15 2.66
C LEU A 626 31.35 -17.52 2.12
N GLN A 627 30.99 -17.84 0.89
CA GLN A 627 31.48 -19.02 0.23
C GLN A 627 32.94 -18.81 -0.18
N GLU A 628 33.81 -19.75 0.11
CA GLU A 628 35.09 -19.84 -0.55
C GLU A 628 34.83 -20.23 -2.03
N VAL A 629 35.21 -19.34 -2.95
CA VAL A 629 35.09 -19.57 -4.40
C VAL A 629 36.13 -20.58 -4.86
#